data_cddd64c3334f11f3782dfb9ecdfdc41a
#
_entry.id   cddd64c3334f11f3782dfb9ecdfdc41a
#
_cell.length_a   1.000
_cell.length_b   1.000
_cell.length_c   1.000
_cell.angle_alpha   90.00
_cell.angle_beta   90.00
_cell.angle_gamma   90.00
#
_symmetry.space_group_name_H-M   'P 1'
#
loop_
_entity.id
_entity.type
_entity.pdbx_description
1 polymer ?
#
loop_
_entity_poly.entity_id
_entity_poly.type
_entity_poly.pdbx_seq_one_letter_code
_entity_poly.pdbx_strand_id
1 'polypeptide(L)'
;FIPEILKQQGFEIFWTRTGMKPGNPMTFSKKGEKYVFGLSGNPVSSLVQFELIAKPALYQLSGAEYQPLRIKVPLSFDFKQRKADRLILIPVTINNNGEVESIPFNGSAHINSLVYASALMEVQPGQTEINQGENVYVRPL
;
A
#
# COMPACT_ATOMS: atom_id res chain seq x y z
N PHE A 1 -15.44 -11.94 9.52
CA PHE A 1 -16.50 -12.24 8.53
C PHE A 1 -15.95 -13.02 7.33
N ILE A 2 -15.03 -12.44 6.51
CA ILE A 2 -14.41 -13.19 5.39
C ILE A 2 -13.57 -14.37 5.85
N PRO A 3 -12.67 -14.24 6.86
CA PRO A 3 -11.91 -15.38 7.36
C PRO A 3 -12.76 -16.55 7.86
N GLU A 4 -13.88 -16.28 8.52
CA GLU A 4 -14.78 -17.33 9.03
C GLU A 4 -15.42 -18.10 7.87
N ILE A 5 -15.89 -17.40 6.82
CA ILE A 5 -16.46 -18.04 5.64
C ILE A 5 -15.42 -18.91 4.92
N LEU A 6 -14.22 -18.41 4.75
CA LEU A 6 -13.14 -19.16 4.12
C LEU A 6 -12.76 -20.42 4.91
N LYS A 7 -12.70 -20.33 6.25
CA LYS A 7 -12.50 -21.50 7.11
C LYS A 7 -13.61 -22.55 6.95
N GLN A 8 -14.89 -22.12 6.93
CA GLN A 8 -16.02 -23.02 6.71
C GLN A 8 -15.95 -23.73 5.35
N GLN A 9 -15.35 -23.06 4.34
CA GLN A 9 -15.13 -23.65 3.02
C GLN A 9 -13.84 -24.50 2.95
N GLY A 10 -13.12 -24.67 4.05
CA GLY A 10 -11.92 -25.49 4.15
C GLY A 10 -10.64 -24.81 3.65
N PHE A 11 -10.59 -23.48 3.65
CA PHE A 11 -9.35 -22.76 3.42
C PHE A 11 -8.53 -22.64 4.70
N GLU A 12 -7.24 -22.82 4.58
CA GLU A 12 -6.26 -22.47 5.62
C GLU A 12 -5.99 -20.97 5.58
N ILE A 13 -6.17 -20.28 6.71
CA ILE A 13 -5.91 -18.84 6.85
C ILE A 13 -4.49 -18.65 7.37
N PHE A 14 -3.63 -18.03 6.56
CA PHE A 14 -2.25 -17.74 6.98
C PHE A 14 -2.16 -16.48 7.83
N TRP A 15 -2.87 -15.42 7.42
CA TRP A 15 -2.94 -14.17 8.18
C TRP A 15 -4.16 -13.32 7.77
N THR A 16 -4.55 -12.39 8.67
CA THR A 16 -5.71 -11.51 8.51
C THR A 16 -5.37 -10.03 8.67
N ARG A 17 -4.10 -9.71 8.87
CA ARG A 17 -3.61 -8.34 9.10
C ARG A 17 -2.25 -8.14 8.45
N THR A 18 -1.97 -6.89 8.08
CA THR A 18 -0.68 -6.43 7.56
C THR A 18 -0.10 -5.34 8.45
N GLY A 19 1.19 -5.08 8.34
CA GLY A 19 1.88 -3.95 9.00
C GLY A 19 1.79 -2.65 8.19
N MET A 20 0.77 -2.47 7.35
CA MET A 20 0.63 -1.30 6.47
C MET A 20 -0.51 -0.38 6.90
N LYS A 21 -0.41 0.89 6.50
CA LYS A 21 -1.47 1.89 6.62
C LYS A 21 -1.47 2.76 5.34
N PRO A 22 -2.60 2.85 4.62
CA PRO A 22 -3.82 2.04 4.75
C PRO A 22 -3.60 0.57 4.39
N GLY A 23 -4.57 -0.30 4.70
CA GLY A 23 -4.52 -1.69 4.26
C GLY A 23 -4.21 -2.72 5.35
N ASN A 24 -4.35 -2.37 6.65
CA ASN A 24 -4.12 -3.33 7.73
C ASN A 24 -5.03 -4.57 7.69
N PRO A 25 -6.38 -4.47 7.59
CA PRO A 25 -7.21 -5.67 7.44
C PRO A 25 -7.07 -6.22 6.01
N MET A 26 -6.45 -7.36 5.88
CA MET A 26 -6.33 -8.12 4.64
C MET A 26 -6.21 -9.59 5.00
N THR A 27 -6.88 -10.47 4.26
CA THR A 27 -6.84 -11.92 4.49
C THR A 27 -6.05 -12.60 3.39
N PHE A 28 -5.16 -13.52 3.77
CA PHE A 28 -4.53 -14.44 2.83
C PHE A 28 -4.81 -15.87 3.24
N SER A 29 -5.25 -16.68 2.31
CA SER A 29 -5.61 -18.07 2.55
C SER A 29 -5.37 -18.96 1.33
N LYS A 30 -5.29 -20.28 1.58
CA LYS A 30 -5.04 -21.30 0.54
C LYS A 30 -5.92 -22.54 0.78
N LYS A 31 -6.32 -23.18 -0.32
CA LYS A 31 -6.93 -24.52 -0.32
C LYS A 31 -6.48 -25.27 -1.56
N GLY A 32 -5.67 -26.32 -1.41
CA GLY A 32 -5.01 -26.98 -2.55
C GLY A 32 -4.19 -25.97 -3.36
N GLU A 33 -4.46 -25.86 -4.65
CA GLU A 33 -3.78 -24.90 -5.54
C GLU A 33 -4.51 -23.55 -5.67
N LYS A 34 -5.54 -23.31 -4.85
CA LYS A 34 -6.32 -22.07 -4.88
C LYS A 34 -5.86 -21.11 -3.80
N TYR A 35 -5.55 -19.87 -4.21
CA TYR A 35 -5.16 -18.77 -3.31
C TYR A 35 -6.26 -17.73 -3.26
N VAL A 36 -6.51 -17.18 -2.07
CA VAL A 36 -7.50 -16.11 -1.87
C VAL A 36 -6.83 -14.95 -1.14
N PHE A 37 -6.90 -13.77 -1.76
CA PHE A 37 -6.51 -12.49 -1.18
C PHE A 37 -7.78 -11.68 -0.89
N GLY A 38 -8.16 -11.61 0.38
CA GLY A 38 -9.30 -10.82 0.83
C GLY A 38 -8.88 -9.36 1.06
N LEU A 39 -9.05 -8.53 0.04
CA LEU A 39 -8.69 -7.12 0.10
C LEU A 39 -9.75 -6.30 0.83
N SER A 40 -9.35 -5.12 1.31
CA SER A 40 -10.27 -4.16 1.94
C SER A 40 -11.32 -3.65 0.96
N GLY A 41 -12.55 -3.41 1.42
CA GLY A 41 -13.56 -2.71 0.64
C GLY A 41 -13.30 -1.20 0.45
N ASN A 42 -12.29 -0.68 1.13
CA ASN A 42 -11.88 0.72 1.00
C ASN A 42 -10.94 0.89 -0.23
N PRO A 43 -11.25 1.79 -1.19
CA PRO A 43 -10.55 1.87 -2.47
C PRO A 43 -9.03 2.10 -2.35
N VAL A 44 -8.61 3.04 -1.50
CA VAL A 44 -7.17 3.32 -1.32
C VAL A 44 -6.47 2.14 -0.64
N SER A 45 -7.12 1.52 0.35
CA SER A 45 -6.59 0.35 1.04
C SER A 45 -6.44 -0.84 0.11
N SER A 46 -7.44 -1.11 -0.73
CA SER A 46 -7.40 -2.24 -1.68
C SER A 46 -6.35 -2.03 -2.77
N LEU A 47 -6.18 -0.81 -3.27
CA LEU A 47 -5.10 -0.49 -4.20
C LEU A 47 -3.72 -0.76 -3.59
N VAL A 48 -3.47 -0.25 -2.38
CA VAL A 48 -2.21 -0.47 -1.67
C VAL A 48 -1.95 -1.96 -1.44
N GLN A 49 -2.96 -2.70 -0.98
CA GLN A 49 -2.86 -4.15 -0.76
C GLN A 49 -2.60 -4.91 -2.06
N PHE A 50 -3.26 -4.50 -3.14
CA PHE A 50 -3.06 -5.09 -4.45
C PHE A 50 -1.62 -4.85 -4.94
N GLU A 51 -1.17 -3.60 -4.99
CA GLU A 51 0.16 -3.24 -5.51
C GLU A 51 1.31 -3.86 -4.71
N LEU A 52 1.19 -3.93 -3.37
CA LEU A 52 2.29 -4.39 -2.53
C LEU A 52 2.27 -5.90 -2.25
N ILE A 53 1.13 -6.55 -2.32
CA ILE A 53 0.99 -7.95 -1.89
C ILE A 53 0.40 -8.83 -2.98
N ALA A 54 -0.81 -8.53 -3.46
CA ALA A 54 -1.49 -9.42 -4.39
C ALA A 54 -0.80 -9.47 -5.76
N LYS A 55 -0.43 -8.32 -6.32
CA LYS A 55 0.26 -8.22 -7.61
C LYS A 55 1.61 -8.95 -7.62
N PRO A 56 2.54 -8.74 -6.67
CA PRO A 56 3.77 -9.55 -6.59
C PRO A 56 3.51 -11.05 -6.51
N ALA A 57 2.53 -11.47 -5.70
CA ALA A 57 2.16 -12.87 -5.56
C ALA A 57 1.61 -13.46 -6.88
N LEU A 58 0.79 -12.71 -7.62
CA LEU A 58 0.29 -13.13 -8.92
C LEU A 58 1.41 -13.32 -9.95
N TYR A 59 2.39 -12.41 -9.99
CA TYR A 59 3.58 -12.58 -10.84
C TYR A 59 4.35 -13.84 -10.46
N GLN A 60 4.60 -14.05 -9.17
CA GLN A 60 5.29 -15.24 -8.68
C GLN A 60 4.52 -16.53 -9.02
N LEU A 61 3.19 -16.54 -8.87
CA LEU A 61 2.36 -17.68 -9.24
C LEU A 61 2.35 -17.96 -10.74
N SER A 62 2.52 -16.95 -11.58
CA SER A 62 2.66 -17.11 -13.03
C SER A 62 4.05 -17.52 -13.48
N GLY A 63 5.01 -17.65 -12.56
CA GLY A 63 6.41 -17.94 -12.88
C GLY A 63 7.19 -16.73 -13.40
N ALA A 64 6.61 -15.53 -13.34
CA ALA A 64 7.25 -14.29 -13.77
C ALA A 64 7.95 -13.59 -12.60
N GLU A 65 9.09 -12.96 -12.86
CA GLU A 65 9.78 -12.12 -11.90
C GLU A 65 9.07 -10.75 -11.78
N TYR A 66 8.85 -10.29 -10.56
CA TYR A 66 8.27 -8.98 -10.29
C TYR A 66 9.28 -8.08 -9.59
N GLN A 67 9.71 -7.06 -10.30
CA GLN A 67 10.61 -6.04 -9.77
C GLN A 67 9.88 -4.69 -9.77
N PRO A 68 9.27 -4.29 -8.65
CA PRO A 68 8.55 -3.03 -8.58
C PRO A 68 9.51 -1.85 -8.72
N LEU A 69 9.17 -0.91 -9.59
CA LEU A 69 9.90 0.34 -9.66
C LEU A 69 9.76 1.10 -8.33
N ARG A 70 10.88 1.47 -7.75
CA ARG A 70 10.97 2.21 -6.50
C ARG A 70 12.07 3.24 -6.62
N ILE A 71 11.72 4.50 -6.62
CA ILE A 71 12.64 5.62 -6.85
C ILE A 71 12.71 6.53 -5.63
N LYS A 72 13.85 7.20 -5.47
CA LYS A 72 14.04 8.24 -4.46
C LYS A 72 13.74 9.59 -5.08
N VAL A 73 12.87 10.37 -4.42
CA VAL A 73 12.41 11.67 -4.91
C VAL A 73 12.39 12.65 -3.73
N PRO A 74 12.88 13.90 -3.89
CA PRO A 74 12.83 14.89 -2.82
C PRO A 74 11.38 15.28 -2.49
N LEU A 75 11.12 15.57 -1.23
CA LEU A 75 9.81 15.99 -0.73
C LEU A 75 9.67 17.52 -0.86
N SER A 76 8.59 18.03 -1.44
CA SER A 76 8.35 19.47 -1.58
C SER A 76 7.72 20.14 -0.35
N PHE A 77 7.44 19.37 0.72
CA PHE A 77 6.77 19.84 1.94
C PHE A 77 7.29 19.11 3.18
N ASP A 78 7.00 19.64 4.37
CA ASP A 78 7.28 18.94 5.62
C ASP A 78 6.18 17.92 5.90
N PHE A 79 6.58 16.68 6.20
CA PHE A 79 5.65 15.62 6.61
C PHE A 79 5.80 15.33 8.09
N LYS A 80 4.68 15.27 8.83
CA LYS A 80 4.65 14.91 10.26
C LYS A 80 3.51 13.96 10.57
N GLN A 81 3.78 13.00 11.44
CA GLN A 81 2.77 12.06 11.93
C GLN A 81 2.94 11.75 13.43
N ARG A 82 1.85 11.40 14.10
CA ARG A 82 1.85 11.11 15.54
C ARG A 82 2.30 9.69 15.88
N LYS A 83 2.09 8.74 14.97
CA LYS A 83 2.38 7.31 15.19
C LYS A 83 3.14 6.76 14.01
N ALA A 84 4.26 6.11 14.27
CA ALA A 84 5.14 5.52 13.27
C ALA A 84 5.33 4.01 13.50
N ASP A 85 4.27 3.30 13.89
CA ASP A 85 4.27 1.87 14.20
C ASP A 85 4.17 0.96 12.96
N ARG A 86 3.90 1.54 11.78
CA ARG A 86 3.64 0.80 10.53
C ARG A 86 4.27 1.49 9.34
N LEU A 87 4.44 0.70 8.27
CA LEU A 87 4.69 1.26 6.93
C LEU A 87 3.47 2.06 6.48
N ILE A 88 3.67 3.35 6.20
CA ILE A 88 2.60 4.20 5.67
C ILE A 88 2.81 4.43 4.19
N LEU A 89 1.74 4.34 3.43
CA LEU A 89 1.68 4.54 2.00
C LEU A 89 0.68 5.64 1.70
N ILE A 90 1.19 6.74 1.17
CA ILE A 90 0.41 7.95 0.93
C ILE A 90 0.34 8.20 -0.57
N PRO A 91 -0.88 8.32 -1.16
CA PRO A 91 -1.02 8.78 -2.52
C PRO A 91 -0.45 10.20 -2.66
N VAL A 92 0.41 10.38 -3.65
CA VAL A 92 1.10 11.65 -3.94
C VAL A 92 1.18 11.87 -5.44
N THR A 93 1.50 13.10 -5.85
CA THR A 93 1.91 13.39 -7.22
C THR A 93 3.39 13.78 -7.27
N ILE A 94 3.99 13.73 -8.45
CA ILE A 94 5.34 14.25 -8.70
C ILE A 94 5.15 15.51 -9.55
N ASN A 95 5.63 16.66 -9.04
CA ASN A 95 5.51 17.94 -9.73
C ASN A 95 6.52 18.07 -10.89
N ASN A 96 6.43 19.16 -11.64
CA ASN A 96 7.31 19.41 -12.79
C ASN A 96 8.79 19.60 -12.43
N ASN A 97 9.09 19.85 -11.15
CA ASN A 97 10.47 19.93 -10.64
C ASN A 97 11.04 18.56 -10.26
N GLY A 98 10.25 17.49 -10.39
CA GLY A 98 10.65 16.15 -9.98
C GLY A 98 10.56 15.93 -8.47
N GLU A 99 9.74 16.70 -7.74
CA GLU A 99 9.56 16.59 -6.29
C GLU A 99 8.21 15.95 -5.95
N VAL A 100 8.16 15.24 -4.84
CA VAL A 100 6.90 14.72 -4.29
C VAL A 100 6.07 15.88 -3.77
N GLU A 101 4.84 15.97 -4.27
CA GLU A 101 3.85 16.94 -3.85
C GLU A 101 2.63 16.26 -3.22
N SER A 102 2.13 16.86 -2.13
CA SER A 102 0.95 16.35 -1.44
C SER A 102 -0.32 16.57 -2.28
N ILE A 103 -1.19 15.59 -2.29
CA ILE A 103 -2.55 15.73 -2.80
C ILE A 103 -3.53 15.76 -1.64
N PRO A 104 -4.71 16.40 -1.78
CA PRO A 104 -5.73 16.36 -0.74
C PRO A 104 -6.10 14.91 -0.40
N PHE A 105 -5.71 14.45 0.78
CA PHE A 105 -5.92 13.09 1.24
C PHE A 105 -6.55 13.07 2.64
N ASN A 106 -7.86 12.89 2.71
CA ASN A 106 -8.62 12.81 3.95
C ASN A 106 -8.92 11.36 4.38
N GLY A 107 -7.88 10.52 4.31
CA GLY A 107 -7.95 9.12 4.71
C GLY A 107 -8.34 8.16 3.59
N SER A 108 -8.37 6.90 3.94
CA SER A 108 -8.46 5.76 2.99
C SER A 108 -9.78 5.68 2.20
N ALA A 109 -10.82 6.41 2.59
CA ALA A 109 -12.11 6.46 1.87
C ALA A 109 -12.13 7.48 0.71
N HIS A 110 -11.08 8.29 0.56
CA HIS A 110 -11.02 9.35 -0.43
C HIS A 110 -10.57 8.79 -1.80
N ILE A 111 -11.50 8.22 -2.55
CA ILE A 111 -11.22 7.70 -3.91
C ILE A 111 -10.70 8.78 -4.85
N ASN A 112 -11.14 10.03 -4.69
CA ASN A 112 -10.71 11.16 -5.52
C ASN A 112 -9.19 11.42 -5.42
N SER A 113 -8.56 11.08 -4.31
CA SER A 113 -7.11 11.22 -4.18
C SER A 113 -6.34 10.30 -5.14
N LEU A 114 -6.93 9.17 -5.53
CA LEU A 114 -6.31 8.24 -6.49
C LEU A 114 -6.33 8.76 -7.93
N VAL A 115 -7.29 9.63 -8.27
CA VAL A 115 -7.39 10.22 -9.62
C VAL A 115 -6.19 11.14 -9.90
N TYR A 116 -5.67 11.79 -8.88
CA TYR A 116 -4.54 12.72 -8.98
C TYR A 116 -3.22 12.11 -8.58
N ALA A 117 -3.24 10.89 -8.02
CA ALA A 117 -2.03 10.22 -7.59
C ALA A 117 -1.25 9.66 -8.78
N SER A 118 0.04 9.98 -8.87
CA SER A 118 0.98 9.35 -9.80
C SER A 118 1.89 8.34 -9.11
N ALA A 119 1.93 8.35 -7.78
CA ALA A 119 2.76 7.45 -6.99
C ALA A 119 2.23 7.23 -5.56
N LEU A 120 2.76 6.21 -4.90
CA LEU A 120 2.62 5.98 -3.47
C LEU A 120 3.93 6.33 -2.76
N MET A 121 3.93 7.34 -1.90
CA MET A 121 5.06 7.68 -1.03
C MET A 121 5.12 6.69 0.14
N GLU A 122 6.32 6.17 0.42
CA GLU A 122 6.58 5.27 1.55
C GLU A 122 7.14 6.04 2.75
N VAL A 123 6.48 5.93 3.90
CA VAL A 123 7.03 6.38 5.19
C VAL A 123 7.30 5.16 6.05
N GLN A 124 8.56 4.96 6.40
CA GLN A 124 9.01 3.76 7.12
C GLN A 124 8.55 3.77 8.60
N PRO A 125 8.38 2.59 9.21
CA PRO A 125 8.20 2.52 10.66
C PRO A 125 9.33 3.25 11.38
N GLY A 126 8.97 4.02 12.41
CA GLY A 126 9.90 4.86 13.17
C GLY A 126 10.03 6.29 12.65
N GLN A 127 9.67 6.59 11.41
CA GLN A 127 9.70 7.94 10.86
C GLN A 127 8.48 8.76 11.29
N THR A 128 8.65 9.70 12.19
CA THR A 128 7.60 10.63 12.63
C THR A 128 7.63 11.95 11.90
N GLU A 129 8.77 12.29 11.30
CA GLU A 129 9.01 13.55 10.61
C GLU A 129 9.92 13.33 9.40
N ILE A 130 9.64 14.02 8.30
CA ILE A 130 10.48 14.11 7.11
C ILE A 130 10.41 15.57 6.67
N ASN A 131 11.56 16.24 6.56
CA ASN A 131 11.59 17.66 6.19
C ASN A 131 11.55 17.85 4.68
N GLN A 132 11.08 19.00 4.25
CA GLN A 132 11.18 19.44 2.87
C GLN A 132 12.62 19.29 2.35
N GLY A 133 12.78 18.78 1.12
CA GLY A 133 14.07 18.52 0.48
C GLY A 133 14.68 17.15 0.83
N GLU A 134 14.20 16.44 1.85
CA GLU A 134 14.64 15.08 2.13
C GLU A 134 14.07 14.10 1.10
N ASN A 135 14.88 13.11 0.73
CA ASN A 135 14.47 12.08 -0.21
C ASN A 135 13.57 11.02 0.44
N VAL A 136 12.46 10.74 -0.19
CA VAL A 136 11.55 9.65 0.16
C VAL A 136 11.49 8.61 -0.95
N TYR A 137 11.15 7.38 -0.61
CA TYR A 137 10.86 6.38 -1.61
C TYR A 137 9.43 6.55 -2.11
N VAL A 138 9.27 6.50 -3.43
CA VAL A 138 7.96 6.44 -4.09
C VAL A 138 7.87 5.25 -5.03
N ARG A 139 6.67 4.70 -5.15
CA ARG A 139 6.29 3.69 -6.14
C ARG A 139 5.34 4.33 -7.13
N PRO A 140 5.72 4.49 -8.40
CA PRO A 140 4.79 4.90 -9.46
C PRO A 140 3.60 3.94 -9.55
N LEU A 141 2.42 4.49 -9.83
CA LEU A 141 1.16 3.76 -10.04
C LEU A 141 0.91 3.43 -11.51
#